data_fe5728645908a1099499cda4b3be893f
#
_entry.id   fe5728645908a1099499cda4b3be893f
#
_cell.length_a   1.000
_cell.length_b   1.000
_cell.length_c   1.000
_cell.angle_alpha   90.00
_cell.angle_beta   90.00
_cell.angle_gamma   90.00
#
_symmetry.space_group_name_H-M   'P 1'
#
loop_
_entity.id
_entity.type
_entity.pdbx_description
1 polymer ?
#
loop_
_entity_poly.entity_id
_entity_poly.type
_entity_poly.pdbx_seq_one_letter_code
_entity_poly.pdbx_strand_id
1 'polypeptide(L)'
;MANNFDSFIKEFLEMTQDKNDTDSFEVIVKYHGDILGLETELNLEIEILNESYAIITLQINKIPLLYNYEEIEYIELPKNLTVALNRSKSSACIPFVQNERGYDLRGKGTIIGIIDSGIDYTHPDFRNEDGTSRILYIWDQTAVGKPPIGFRSGIEYNNNEINSALINTQPFNIIPQMDIIGHGTAVSGVAARKWKSKLW
;
A
#
# COMPACT_ATOMS: atom_id res chain seq x y z
N MET A 1 31.89 1.57 -4.09
CA MET A 1 31.08 0.61 -3.30
C MET A 1 31.07 0.91 -1.79
N ALA A 2 32.10 1.50 -1.16
CA ALA A 2 32.15 1.77 0.28
C ALA A 2 31.09 2.77 0.82
N ASN A 3 30.70 3.77 0.04
CA ASN A 3 29.81 4.85 0.53
C ASN A 3 28.34 4.46 0.76
N ASN A 4 27.82 3.41 0.12
CA ASN A 4 26.41 3.00 0.30
C ASN A 4 26.24 2.11 1.53
N PHE A 5 27.23 1.30 1.87
CA PHE A 5 27.20 0.41 3.01
C PHE A 5 27.21 1.17 4.34
N ASP A 6 28.07 2.19 4.47
CA ASP A 6 28.14 3.02 5.67
C ASP A 6 26.85 3.81 5.92
N SER A 7 26.21 4.32 4.84
CA SER A 7 24.92 5.02 4.94
C SER A 7 23.80 4.08 5.35
N PHE A 8 23.77 2.86 4.79
CA PHE A 8 22.79 1.83 5.15
C PHE A 8 22.93 1.41 6.61
N ILE A 9 24.14 1.11 7.07
CA ILE A 9 24.39 0.71 8.47
C ILE A 9 23.91 1.79 9.43
N LYS A 10 24.16 3.06 9.12
CA LYS A 10 23.71 4.17 9.96
C LYS A 10 22.18 4.25 10.01
N GLU A 11 21.51 4.21 8.87
CA GLU A 11 20.03 4.21 8.78
C GLU A 11 19.44 3.00 9.50
N PHE A 12 20.04 1.82 9.32
CA PHE A 12 19.66 0.59 9.99
C PHE A 12 19.76 0.69 11.50
N LEU A 13 20.89 1.19 12.03
CA LEU A 13 21.10 1.36 13.46
C LEU A 13 20.11 2.36 14.08
N GLU A 14 19.79 3.45 13.36
CA GLU A 14 18.78 4.43 13.79
C GLU A 14 17.38 3.80 13.89
N MET A 15 17.03 2.91 12.94
CA MET A 15 15.72 2.24 12.92
C MET A 15 15.56 1.15 13.97
N THR A 16 16.67 0.57 14.44
CA THR A 16 16.66 -0.61 15.31
C THR A 16 16.88 -0.29 16.79
N GLN A 17 17.09 0.99 17.15
CA GLN A 17 17.40 1.39 18.53
C GLN A 17 16.37 0.91 19.57
N ASP A 18 15.08 0.78 19.19
CA ASP A 18 13.99 0.37 20.06
C ASP A 18 13.43 -1.03 19.71
N LYS A 19 14.10 -1.80 18.84
CA LYS A 19 13.66 -3.11 18.38
C LYS A 19 14.46 -4.24 19.02
N ASN A 20 13.81 -5.40 19.20
CA ASN A 20 14.52 -6.61 19.63
C ASN A 20 15.19 -7.27 18.41
N ASP A 21 16.38 -7.86 18.62
CA ASP A 21 17.15 -8.53 17.55
C ASP A 21 16.39 -9.68 16.86
N THR A 22 15.35 -10.21 17.51
CA THR A 22 14.52 -11.31 17.01
C THR A 22 13.24 -10.86 16.31
N ASP A 23 12.96 -9.55 16.28
CA ASP A 23 11.79 -9.04 15.59
C ASP A 23 11.91 -9.33 14.07
N SER A 24 10.80 -9.78 13.49
CA SER A 24 10.70 -10.00 12.04
C SER A 24 10.58 -8.67 11.30
N PHE A 25 11.29 -8.56 10.20
CA PHE A 25 11.37 -7.34 9.41
C PHE A 25 11.32 -7.65 7.92
N GLU A 26 10.61 -6.84 7.15
CA GLU A 26 10.55 -6.95 5.69
C GLU A 26 11.49 -5.92 5.06
N VAL A 27 12.29 -6.36 4.09
CA VAL A 27 13.11 -5.48 3.26
C VAL A 27 12.84 -5.75 1.79
N ILE A 28 12.93 -4.71 0.96
CA ILE A 28 12.89 -4.87 -0.49
C ILE A 28 14.33 -4.98 -0.96
N VAL A 29 14.62 -6.02 -1.73
CA VAL A 29 15.94 -6.20 -2.33
C VAL A 29 15.87 -6.11 -3.85
N LYS A 30 16.89 -5.48 -4.43
CA LYS A 30 17.20 -5.64 -5.84
C LYS A 30 18.23 -6.75 -5.95
N TYR A 31 17.98 -7.71 -6.82
CA TYR A 31 18.82 -8.90 -6.96
C TYR A 31 19.03 -9.29 -8.40
N HIS A 32 20.02 -10.19 -8.62
CA HIS A 32 20.22 -10.91 -9.88
C HIS A 32 20.52 -12.39 -9.57
N GLY A 33 20.30 -13.25 -10.55
CA GLY A 33 20.53 -14.69 -10.37
C GLY A 33 19.48 -15.38 -9.49
N ASP A 34 19.88 -16.41 -8.76
CA ASP A 34 18.99 -17.21 -7.91
C ASP A 34 19.27 -16.93 -6.43
N ILE A 35 18.26 -16.38 -5.74
CA ILE A 35 18.32 -16.06 -4.30
C ILE A 35 17.50 -17.01 -3.43
N LEU A 36 16.77 -17.97 -4.02
CA LEU A 36 15.88 -18.85 -3.24
C LEU A 36 16.64 -19.74 -2.26
N GLY A 37 17.90 -20.06 -2.55
CA GLY A 37 18.77 -20.82 -1.64
C GLY A 37 18.96 -20.15 -0.28
N LEU A 38 18.87 -18.81 -0.22
CA LEU A 38 19.02 -18.03 1.01
C LEU A 38 17.91 -18.30 2.04
N GLU A 39 16.72 -18.75 1.60
CA GLU A 39 15.62 -19.11 2.52
C GLU A 39 16.09 -20.15 3.54
N THR A 40 16.76 -21.19 3.06
CA THR A 40 17.25 -22.28 3.92
C THR A 40 18.50 -21.89 4.68
N GLU A 41 19.44 -21.20 4.02
CA GLU A 41 20.75 -20.87 4.59
C GLU A 41 20.64 -19.86 5.75
N LEU A 42 19.81 -18.82 5.57
CA LEU A 42 19.64 -17.75 6.55
C LEU A 42 18.37 -17.89 7.39
N ASN A 43 17.55 -18.92 7.13
CA ASN A 43 16.22 -19.08 7.74
C ASN A 43 15.42 -17.78 7.68
N LEU A 44 14.99 -17.45 6.46
CA LEU A 44 14.21 -16.27 6.08
C LEU A 44 13.14 -16.66 5.05
N GLU A 45 12.25 -15.74 4.70
CA GLU A 45 11.22 -15.95 3.68
C GLU A 45 11.46 -14.98 2.51
N ILE A 46 11.33 -15.48 1.27
CA ILE A 46 11.50 -14.70 0.05
C ILE A 46 10.21 -14.69 -0.76
N GLU A 47 9.71 -13.50 -1.06
CA GLU A 47 8.63 -13.30 -2.02
C GLU A 47 9.18 -12.60 -3.28
N ILE A 48 9.24 -13.32 -4.39
CA ILE A 48 9.71 -12.78 -5.67
C ILE A 48 8.64 -11.86 -6.25
N LEU A 49 8.97 -10.59 -6.46
CA LEU A 49 8.10 -9.61 -7.09
C LEU A 49 8.23 -9.63 -8.62
N ASN A 50 9.46 -9.72 -9.11
CA ASN A 50 9.78 -9.83 -10.53
C ASN A 50 11.23 -10.33 -10.72
N GLU A 51 11.75 -10.29 -11.95
CA GLU A 51 13.09 -10.76 -12.32
C GLU A 51 14.25 -10.02 -11.61
N SER A 52 13.98 -8.91 -10.94
CA SER A 52 15.01 -8.06 -10.32
C SER A 52 14.71 -7.63 -8.89
N TYR A 53 13.49 -7.85 -8.38
CA TYR A 53 13.09 -7.40 -7.06
C TYR A 53 12.37 -8.50 -6.29
N ALA A 54 12.66 -8.58 -5.00
CA ALA A 54 12.01 -9.47 -4.04
C ALA A 54 11.78 -8.76 -2.71
N ILE A 55 10.81 -9.26 -1.93
CA ILE A 55 10.66 -8.94 -0.52
C ILE A 55 11.32 -10.07 0.26
N ILE A 56 12.14 -9.73 1.22
CA ILE A 56 12.76 -10.69 2.15
C ILE A 56 12.27 -10.37 3.55
N THR A 57 11.64 -11.37 4.21
CA THR A 57 11.23 -11.31 5.60
C THR A 57 12.23 -12.08 6.45
N LEU A 58 12.89 -11.40 7.38
CA LEU A 58 13.94 -11.96 8.20
C LEU A 58 14.05 -11.27 9.56
N GLN A 59 14.80 -11.86 10.47
CA GLN A 59 15.14 -11.22 11.74
C GLN A 59 16.05 -10.01 11.51
N ILE A 60 15.86 -8.98 12.31
CA ILE A 60 16.57 -7.69 12.18
C ILE A 60 18.09 -7.85 12.17
N ASN A 61 18.64 -8.71 13.03
CA ASN A 61 20.06 -8.98 13.13
C ASN A 61 20.67 -9.67 11.89
N LYS A 62 19.85 -10.24 11.02
CA LYS A 62 20.27 -10.91 9.79
C LYS A 62 20.34 -9.99 8.58
N ILE A 63 19.71 -8.79 8.64
CA ILE A 63 19.70 -7.86 7.51
C ILE A 63 21.10 -7.52 7.01
N PRO A 64 22.11 -7.22 7.88
CA PRO A 64 23.47 -6.96 7.40
C PRO A 64 24.13 -8.15 6.69
N LEU A 65 23.70 -9.40 6.97
CA LEU A 65 24.27 -10.59 6.37
C LEU A 65 23.94 -10.67 4.87
N LEU A 66 22.82 -10.09 4.43
CA LEU A 66 22.44 -10.07 3.02
C LEU A 66 23.49 -9.40 2.11
N TYR A 67 24.29 -8.47 2.64
CA TYR A 67 25.36 -7.83 1.87
C TYR A 67 26.56 -8.75 1.56
N ASN A 68 26.62 -9.93 2.16
CA ASN A 68 27.69 -10.91 1.86
C ASN A 68 27.40 -11.72 0.60
N TYR A 69 26.22 -11.56 0.01
CA TYR A 69 25.79 -12.31 -1.18
C TYR A 69 25.89 -11.41 -2.41
N GLU A 70 26.65 -11.88 -3.40
CA GLU A 70 26.89 -11.13 -4.65
C GLU A 70 25.60 -10.93 -5.45
N GLU A 71 24.60 -11.81 -5.26
CA GLU A 71 23.31 -11.74 -5.91
C GLU A 71 22.45 -10.56 -5.39
N ILE A 72 22.74 -10.01 -4.21
CA ILE A 72 22.03 -8.87 -3.64
C ILE A 72 22.73 -7.56 -4.05
N GLU A 73 22.13 -6.83 -4.97
CA GLU A 73 22.68 -5.56 -5.46
C GLU A 73 22.36 -4.37 -4.54
N TYR A 74 21.17 -4.36 -3.96
CA TYR A 74 20.68 -3.26 -3.14
C TYR A 74 19.61 -3.73 -2.16
N ILE A 75 19.59 -3.13 -0.96
CA ILE A 75 18.60 -3.37 0.09
C ILE A 75 17.94 -2.05 0.44
N GLU A 76 16.61 -2.00 0.37
CA GLU A 76 15.81 -0.86 0.80
C GLU A 76 15.08 -1.22 2.10
N LEU A 77 15.35 -0.43 3.14
CA LEU A 77 14.64 -0.52 4.41
C LEU A 77 13.25 0.12 4.30
N PRO A 78 12.23 -0.42 4.97
CA PRO A 78 10.92 0.21 5.00
C PRO A 78 11.01 1.60 5.65
N LYS A 79 10.36 2.57 5.02
CA LYS A 79 10.33 3.97 5.48
C LYS A 79 8.97 4.31 6.06
N ASN A 80 8.97 4.96 7.22
CA ASN A 80 7.75 5.55 7.75
C ASN A 80 7.30 6.71 6.86
N LEU A 81 6.17 6.54 6.16
CA LEU A 81 5.58 7.58 5.33
C LEU A 81 4.66 8.44 6.18
N THR A 82 4.86 9.76 6.17
CA THR A 82 4.02 10.76 6.85
C THR A 82 3.25 11.62 5.85
N VAL A 83 2.05 12.08 6.27
CA VAL A 83 1.05 12.73 5.41
C VAL A 83 1.34 14.21 5.17
N ALA A 84 1.22 14.69 3.92
CA ALA A 84 1.37 16.12 3.55
C ALA A 84 0.42 16.54 2.40
N LEU A 85 -0.86 16.82 2.69
CA LEU A 85 -1.90 16.99 1.65
C LEU A 85 -2.35 18.43 1.31
N ASN A 86 -2.08 19.44 2.13
CA ASN A 86 -2.79 20.72 2.05
C ASN A 86 -2.31 21.76 1.02
N ARG A 87 -1.22 21.53 0.28
CA ARG A 87 -0.69 22.51 -0.71
C ARG A 87 -0.59 22.03 -2.14
N SER A 88 -0.80 20.73 -2.38
CA SER A 88 -0.50 20.08 -3.67
C SER A 88 -1.44 20.46 -4.81
N LYS A 89 -2.73 20.68 -4.52
CA LYS A 89 -3.76 20.84 -5.57
C LYS A 89 -3.60 22.12 -6.40
N SER A 90 -3.31 23.22 -5.75
CA SER A 90 -3.08 24.51 -6.42
C SER A 90 -1.75 24.53 -7.16
N SER A 91 -0.70 23.94 -6.58
CA SER A 91 0.62 23.83 -7.19
C SER A 91 0.63 22.95 -8.45
N ALA A 92 -0.28 21.97 -8.50
CA ALA A 92 -0.44 21.07 -9.66
C ALA A 92 -1.39 21.63 -10.74
N CYS A 93 -1.88 22.88 -10.63
CA CYS A 93 -2.82 23.50 -11.57
C CYS A 93 -4.11 22.70 -11.83
N ILE A 94 -4.48 21.80 -10.93
CA ILE A 94 -5.67 20.94 -11.06
C ILE A 94 -6.96 21.73 -11.26
N PRO A 95 -7.20 22.89 -10.56
CA PRO A 95 -8.43 23.68 -10.75
C PRO A 95 -8.63 24.16 -12.18
N PHE A 96 -7.56 24.46 -12.92
CA PHE A 96 -7.65 24.89 -14.32
C PHE A 96 -8.12 23.75 -15.24
N VAL A 97 -7.64 22.53 -15.01
CA VAL A 97 -7.98 21.34 -15.82
C VAL A 97 -9.43 20.89 -15.56
N GLN A 98 -9.92 21.11 -14.32
CA GLN A 98 -11.28 20.73 -13.90
C GLN A 98 -12.36 21.79 -14.17
N ASN A 99 -11.97 23.01 -14.59
CA ASN A 99 -12.91 24.10 -14.81
C ASN A 99 -13.70 23.90 -16.10
N GLU A 100 -15.02 24.18 -16.05
CA GLU A 100 -15.93 24.13 -17.21
C GLU A 100 -15.55 25.09 -18.34
N ARG A 101 -14.84 26.16 -18.02
CA ARG A 101 -14.27 27.13 -19.00
C ARG A 101 -12.94 26.67 -19.58
N GLY A 102 -12.37 25.56 -19.07
CA GLY A 102 -11.13 24.96 -19.54
C GLY A 102 -11.40 23.63 -20.22
N TYR A 103 -10.74 22.57 -19.72
CA TYR A 103 -10.82 21.24 -20.34
C TYR A 103 -11.95 20.36 -19.80
N ASP A 104 -12.58 20.71 -18.69
CA ASP A 104 -13.61 19.94 -17.94
C ASP A 104 -13.23 18.45 -17.74
N LEU A 105 -11.94 18.19 -17.52
CA LEU A 105 -11.43 16.84 -17.28
C LEU A 105 -11.61 16.47 -15.81
N ARG A 106 -12.50 15.52 -15.56
CA ARG A 106 -12.90 15.07 -14.21
C ARG A 106 -12.59 13.60 -13.95
N GLY A 107 -11.76 12.98 -14.79
CA GLY A 107 -11.36 11.58 -14.64
C GLY A 107 -12.49 10.56 -14.88
N LYS A 108 -13.58 10.91 -15.59
CA LYS A 108 -14.66 9.98 -15.87
C LYS A 108 -14.13 8.77 -16.64
N GLY A 109 -14.38 7.57 -16.15
CA GLY A 109 -13.92 6.30 -16.74
C GLY A 109 -12.47 5.92 -16.38
N THR A 110 -11.77 6.73 -15.59
CA THR A 110 -10.43 6.40 -15.09
C THR A 110 -10.53 5.56 -13.82
N ILE A 111 -9.74 4.49 -13.76
CA ILE A 111 -9.57 3.67 -12.55
C ILE A 111 -8.35 4.20 -11.79
N ILE A 112 -8.49 4.41 -10.49
CA ILE A 112 -7.43 4.84 -9.59
C ILE A 112 -7.17 3.73 -8.59
N GLY A 113 -5.91 3.28 -8.50
CA GLY A 113 -5.42 2.40 -7.45
C GLY A 113 -4.84 3.22 -6.31
N ILE A 114 -5.22 2.92 -5.07
CA ILE A 114 -4.75 3.61 -3.86
C ILE A 114 -4.22 2.54 -2.91
N ILE A 115 -2.98 2.72 -2.47
CA ILE A 115 -2.32 1.88 -1.47
C ILE A 115 -2.13 2.76 -0.24
N ASP A 116 -2.90 2.45 0.82
CA ASP A 116 -2.95 3.29 2.01
C ASP A 116 -3.44 2.50 3.24
N SER A 117 -3.80 3.19 4.34
CA SER A 117 -4.24 2.61 5.60
C SER A 117 -5.59 1.87 5.56
N GLY A 118 -6.30 1.93 4.45
CA GLY A 118 -7.64 1.34 4.28
C GLY A 118 -8.62 2.33 3.64
N ILE A 119 -9.90 2.01 3.67
CA ILE A 119 -10.97 2.86 3.18
C ILE A 119 -12.28 2.63 3.97
N ASP A 120 -12.95 3.69 4.37
CA ASP A 120 -14.36 3.60 4.75
C ASP A 120 -15.21 3.46 3.48
N TYR A 121 -15.44 2.22 3.06
CA TYR A 121 -16.21 1.93 1.84
C TYR A 121 -17.70 2.26 1.98
N THR A 122 -18.16 2.55 3.20
CA THR A 122 -19.55 2.95 3.46
C THR A 122 -19.79 4.44 3.24
N HIS A 123 -18.70 5.23 3.13
CA HIS A 123 -18.77 6.68 3.01
C HIS A 123 -19.52 7.11 1.73
N PRO A 124 -20.45 8.10 1.82
CA PRO A 124 -21.27 8.54 0.67
C PRO A 124 -20.48 8.99 -0.57
N ASP A 125 -19.27 9.51 -0.40
CA ASP A 125 -18.42 9.96 -1.52
C ASP A 125 -17.99 8.82 -2.46
N PHE A 126 -18.02 7.59 -1.96
CA PHE A 126 -17.67 6.38 -2.72
C PHE A 126 -18.90 5.60 -3.20
N ARG A 127 -20.09 6.21 -3.13
CA ARG A 127 -21.35 5.59 -3.57
C ARG A 127 -21.94 6.27 -4.79
N ASN A 128 -22.59 5.49 -5.63
CA ASN A 128 -23.43 5.95 -6.70
C ASN A 128 -24.74 6.55 -6.17
N GLU A 129 -25.55 7.17 -7.04
CA GLU A 129 -26.85 7.75 -6.65
C GLU A 129 -27.88 6.70 -6.25
N ASP A 130 -27.75 5.50 -6.78
CA ASP A 130 -28.57 4.33 -6.46
C ASP A 130 -28.13 3.64 -5.16
N GLY A 131 -27.10 4.15 -4.47
CA GLY A 131 -26.54 3.59 -3.26
C GLY A 131 -25.51 2.49 -3.45
N THR A 132 -25.24 2.06 -4.68
CA THR A 132 -24.19 1.07 -4.97
C THR A 132 -22.80 1.67 -4.82
N SER A 133 -21.78 0.80 -4.66
CA SER A 133 -20.39 1.23 -4.52
C SER A 133 -19.76 1.65 -5.86
N ARG A 134 -18.97 2.70 -5.83
CA ARG A 134 -18.05 3.08 -6.90
C ARG A 134 -16.71 2.33 -6.82
N ILE A 135 -16.42 1.68 -5.70
CA ILE A 135 -15.21 0.92 -5.48
C ILE A 135 -15.32 -0.40 -6.25
N LEU A 136 -14.33 -0.69 -7.08
CA LEU A 136 -14.31 -1.92 -7.87
C LEU A 136 -13.77 -3.10 -7.07
N TYR A 137 -12.68 -2.87 -6.35
CA TYR A 137 -12.01 -3.89 -5.53
C TYR A 137 -11.44 -3.26 -4.27
N ILE A 138 -11.42 -4.02 -3.19
CA ILE A 138 -10.65 -3.75 -1.97
C ILE A 138 -9.76 -4.96 -1.74
N TRP A 139 -8.48 -4.74 -1.57
CA TRP A 139 -7.55 -5.75 -1.09
C TRP A 139 -7.11 -5.41 0.32
N ASP A 140 -7.68 -6.12 1.29
CA ASP A 140 -7.27 -6.02 2.69
C ASP A 140 -6.07 -6.95 2.93
N GLN A 141 -4.91 -6.36 3.03
CA GLN A 141 -3.64 -7.09 3.23
C GLN A 141 -3.46 -7.57 4.68
N THR A 142 -4.28 -7.07 5.62
CA THR A 142 -4.19 -7.44 7.05
C THR A 142 -5.02 -8.67 7.40
N ALA A 143 -5.96 -9.04 6.54
CA ALA A 143 -6.88 -10.16 6.75
C ALA A 143 -6.34 -11.45 6.13
N VAL A 144 -6.76 -12.59 6.67
CA VAL A 144 -6.41 -13.91 6.14
C VAL A 144 -7.57 -14.46 5.33
N GLY A 145 -7.33 -14.75 4.02
CA GLY A 145 -8.36 -15.31 3.15
C GLY A 145 -7.89 -15.48 1.72
N LYS A 146 -8.74 -15.14 0.74
CA LYS A 146 -8.45 -15.31 -0.69
C LYS A 146 -7.83 -14.02 -1.25
N PRO A 147 -6.52 -13.99 -1.50
CA PRO A 147 -5.85 -12.82 -2.07
C PRO A 147 -6.18 -12.62 -3.56
N PRO A 148 -5.83 -11.46 -4.13
CA PRO A 148 -5.82 -11.27 -5.57
C PRO A 148 -4.92 -12.29 -6.29
N ILE A 149 -5.20 -12.50 -7.57
CA ILE A 149 -4.38 -13.41 -8.41
C ILE A 149 -2.94 -12.91 -8.45
N GLY A 150 -1.99 -13.80 -8.14
CA GLY A 150 -0.55 -13.49 -8.11
C GLY A 150 -0.02 -13.05 -6.75
N PHE A 151 -0.88 -12.93 -5.74
CA PHE A 151 -0.48 -12.58 -4.36
C PHE A 151 -0.75 -13.74 -3.40
N ARG A 152 -0.03 -13.76 -2.27
CA ARG A 152 -0.08 -14.86 -1.30
C ARG A 152 -0.88 -14.53 -0.04
N SER A 153 -1.12 -13.25 0.25
CA SER A 153 -1.72 -12.79 1.50
C SER A 153 -2.89 -11.83 1.28
N GLY A 154 -3.71 -11.67 2.32
CA GLY A 154 -4.83 -10.75 2.33
C GLY A 154 -6.13 -11.35 1.79
N ILE A 155 -7.15 -10.50 1.69
CA ILE A 155 -8.46 -10.82 1.08
C ILE A 155 -8.79 -9.76 0.03
N GLU A 156 -9.19 -10.20 -1.16
CA GLU A 156 -9.79 -9.34 -2.17
C GLU A 156 -11.32 -9.39 -2.07
N TYR A 157 -11.94 -8.22 -2.01
CA TYR A 157 -13.39 -8.03 -2.11
C TYR A 157 -13.71 -7.31 -3.42
N ASN A 158 -14.54 -7.93 -4.25
CA ASN A 158 -15.01 -7.32 -5.50
C ASN A 158 -16.24 -6.41 -5.27
N ASN A 159 -16.63 -5.66 -6.30
CA ASN A 159 -17.75 -4.72 -6.24
C ASN A 159 -19.07 -5.37 -5.81
N ASN A 160 -19.37 -6.61 -6.23
CA ASN A 160 -20.60 -7.29 -5.84
C ASN A 160 -20.63 -7.61 -4.34
N GLU A 161 -19.51 -8.05 -3.78
CA GLU A 161 -19.37 -8.32 -2.35
C GLU A 161 -19.48 -7.03 -1.54
N ILE A 162 -18.86 -5.93 -2.01
CA ILE A 162 -18.98 -4.62 -1.39
C ILE A 162 -20.45 -4.15 -1.39
N ASN A 163 -21.14 -4.27 -2.52
CA ASN A 163 -22.56 -3.93 -2.61
C ASN A 163 -23.43 -4.79 -1.69
N SER A 164 -23.14 -6.08 -1.59
CA SER A 164 -23.85 -6.98 -0.66
C SER A 164 -23.66 -6.57 0.81
N ALA A 165 -22.45 -6.12 1.16
CA ALA A 165 -22.19 -5.58 2.49
C ALA A 165 -22.96 -4.27 2.74
N LEU A 166 -23.01 -3.37 1.75
CA LEU A 166 -23.65 -2.06 1.86
C LEU A 166 -25.19 -2.12 2.03
N ILE A 167 -25.84 -3.20 1.64
CA ILE A 167 -27.27 -3.43 1.86
C ILE A 167 -27.56 -3.82 3.31
N ASN A 168 -26.56 -4.35 4.02
CA ASN A 168 -26.71 -4.80 5.39
C ASN A 168 -26.72 -3.62 6.37
N THR A 169 -27.43 -3.76 7.48
CA THR A 169 -27.47 -2.75 8.56
C THR A 169 -26.13 -2.59 9.28
N GLN A 170 -25.27 -3.61 9.21
CA GLN A 170 -23.92 -3.62 9.78
C GLN A 170 -22.91 -4.09 8.71
N PRO A 171 -22.52 -3.22 7.77
CA PRO A 171 -21.66 -3.58 6.64
C PRO A 171 -20.33 -4.20 7.07
N PHE A 172 -19.71 -3.68 8.11
CA PHE A 172 -18.42 -4.13 8.61
C PHE A 172 -18.43 -5.53 9.25
N ASN A 173 -19.63 -6.09 9.53
CA ASN A 173 -19.73 -7.52 9.90
C ASN A 173 -19.59 -8.46 8.68
N ILE A 174 -19.77 -7.92 7.47
CA ILE A 174 -19.64 -8.66 6.20
C ILE A 174 -18.24 -8.48 5.63
N ILE A 175 -17.81 -7.22 5.52
CA ILE A 175 -16.44 -6.85 5.10
C ILE A 175 -15.83 -6.04 6.26
N PRO A 176 -15.00 -6.68 7.10
CA PRO A 176 -14.46 -6.07 8.32
C PRO A 176 -13.35 -5.05 8.07
N GLN A 177 -12.97 -4.85 6.84
CA GLN A 177 -11.97 -3.85 6.46
C GLN A 177 -12.45 -2.44 6.87
N MET A 178 -11.63 -1.74 7.63
CA MET A 178 -11.89 -0.38 8.11
C MET A 178 -10.60 0.45 8.03
N ASP A 179 -10.76 1.73 7.72
CA ASP A 179 -9.68 2.71 7.81
C ASP A 179 -9.63 3.31 9.22
N ILE A 180 -8.92 2.66 10.14
CA ILE A 180 -8.79 3.08 11.54
C ILE A 180 -8.04 4.42 11.65
N ILE A 181 -7.09 4.67 10.75
CA ILE A 181 -6.25 5.88 10.73
C ILE A 181 -6.99 7.04 10.06
N GLY A 182 -7.91 6.75 9.13
CA GLY A 182 -8.67 7.73 8.37
C GLY A 182 -7.91 8.37 7.20
N HIS A 183 -6.62 8.02 7.03
CA HIS A 183 -5.79 8.60 5.97
C HIS A 183 -6.16 8.11 4.59
N GLY A 184 -6.27 6.81 4.39
CA GLY A 184 -6.63 6.21 3.11
C GLY A 184 -8.01 6.66 2.60
N THR A 185 -8.98 6.81 3.51
CA THR A 185 -10.30 7.37 3.20
C THR A 185 -10.20 8.82 2.73
N ALA A 186 -9.39 9.64 3.42
CA ALA A 186 -9.18 11.04 3.06
C ALA A 186 -8.48 11.17 1.70
N VAL A 187 -7.42 10.39 1.45
CA VAL A 187 -6.69 10.36 0.15
C VAL A 187 -7.62 9.92 -0.97
N SER A 188 -8.38 8.86 -0.75
CA SER A 188 -9.38 8.35 -1.70
C SER A 188 -10.45 9.40 -2.01
N GLY A 189 -10.90 10.14 -0.98
CA GLY A 189 -11.83 11.24 -1.14
C GLY A 189 -11.27 12.36 -2.00
N VAL A 190 -10.00 12.73 -1.82
CA VAL A 190 -9.35 13.76 -2.66
C VAL A 190 -9.23 13.30 -4.11
N ALA A 191 -8.87 12.03 -4.33
CA ALA A 191 -8.61 11.49 -5.65
C ALA A 191 -9.89 11.15 -6.44
N ALA A 192 -10.93 10.62 -5.78
CA ALA A 192 -12.04 9.95 -6.43
C ALA A 192 -13.44 10.26 -5.89
N ARG A 193 -13.61 11.25 -5.00
CA ARG A 193 -14.93 11.58 -4.44
C ARG A 193 -15.95 12.02 -5.50
N LYS A 194 -17.22 11.86 -5.18
CA LYS A 194 -18.31 12.41 -5.98
C LYS A 194 -18.35 13.94 -5.82
N TRP A 195 -18.27 14.68 -6.93
CA TRP A 195 -18.17 16.15 -6.94
C TRP A 195 -19.37 16.89 -6.27
N LYS A 196 -20.51 16.22 -6.12
CA LYS A 196 -21.74 16.83 -5.57
C LYS A 196 -21.90 16.71 -4.07
N SER A 197 -21.02 15.99 -3.35
CA SER A 197 -21.09 15.95 -1.89
C SER A 197 -20.66 17.32 -1.33
N LYS A 198 -21.50 17.91 -0.48
CA LYS A 198 -21.15 19.14 0.24
C LYS A 198 -19.92 18.85 1.10
N LEU A 199 -18.96 19.74 1.04
CA LEU A 199 -17.83 19.76 1.97
C LEU A 199 -18.36 19.82 3.41
N TRP A 200 -17.71 19.13 4.30
CA TRP A 200 -17.81 19.21 5.75
C TRP A 200 -17.69 20.63 6.25
#